data_a026f103f011bf741555a4a13e1298a3
#
_entry.id   a026f103f011bf741555a4a13e1298a3
#
_cell.length_a   1.000
_cell.length_b   1.000
_cell.length_c   1.000
_cell.angle_alpha   90.00
_cell.angle_beta   90.00
_cell.angle_gamma   90.00
#
_symmetry.space_group_name_H-M   'P 1'
#
loop_
_entity.id
_entity.type
_entity.pdbx_description
1 polymer ?
#
loop_
_entity_poly.entity_id
_entity_poly.type
_entity_poly.pdbx_seq_one_letter_code
_entity_poly.pdbx_strand_id
1 'polypeptide(L)'
;MKIFQPNGCSRIGWLTAALLAIAASVQAADNPTLKDAYQGRFYVGVAINRTIAMASAVRADNVNRNHEQVAKDIALTQEQFNQISPENDLKWQLIHPRPGPDGYDFAPADAYVNFGLSNHMYIVGHTLVWHGQTPNWVFAGTNPPPATTSPLPGSGMNTNNAGTNAPGRGRFRRGFGGGFGFNGPRASREELLERMREHIHTVVGRYKGKIKVWDVVNEAIADGGTNILRNSLWEQIIGPDFIAKAFEYAHEADPDAILRYNDYSLENPAKRRKLIVLIKSLQAQHVPVMAIGSQTHVSVSSPSFAEEDKVLTDLETLGLPIHITELDVNSAQGGQRSNSGDVAANAATTQGGLVSDADKKLADAYAGLFRAFLKHDKYVKVVTLWGVNDGVSWRAQGRPLLFDANDQPKPAFDAVIRVATGEPPKVQ
;
A
#
# COMPACT_ATOMS: atom_id res chain seq x y z
N MET A 1 -13.21 73.03 60.54
CA MET A 1 -14.44 72.95 61.40
C MET A 1 -15.20 71.69 60.99
N LYS A 2 -15.35 70.74 61.93
CA LYS A 2 -16.21 69.53 61.95
C LYS A 2 -16.00 68.50 60.83
N ILE A 3 -15.24 67.38 61.02
CA ILE A 3 -15.62 66.17 61.75
C ILE A 3 -16.94 65.58 61.23
N PHE A 4 -16.84 64.38 60.60
CA PHE A 4 -17.62 63.20 60.99
C PHE A 4 -17.18 61.99 60.14
N GLN A 5 -16.51 61.02 60.74
CA GLN A 5 -16.68 59.58 60.51
C GLN A 5 -17.95 59.13 61.19
N PRO A 6 -18.58 57.98 60.86
CA PRO A 6 -18.01 56.68 61.12
C PRO A 6 -18.67 55.49 60.37
N ASN A 7 -18.03 54.33 60.60
CA ASN A 7 -18.61 52.98 60.76
C ASN A 7 -19.08 52.30 59.45
N GLY A 8 -18.54 51.18 59.01
CA GLY A 8 -18.22 49.96 59.78
C GLY A 8 -19.22 48.86 59.38
N CYS A 9 -18.78 47.63 59.08
CA CYS A 9 -19.54 46.41 58.73
C CYS A 9 -19.56 46.11 57.25
N SER A 10 -19.21 44.96 56.75
CA SER A 10 -18.81 43.67 57.35
C SER A 10 -18.13 42.84 56.26
N ARG A 11 -16.94 42.40 56.58
CA ARG A 11 -16.25 41.38 55.82
C ARG A 11 -16.72 40.00 56.31
N ILE A 12 -17.63 39.35 55.66
CA ILE A 12 -17.87 37.90 55.76
C ILE A 12 -18.67 37.53 54.52
N GLY A 13 -18.13 36.63 53.70
CA GLY A 13 -18.94 35.98 52.68
C GLY A 13 -18.36 35.85 51.30
N TRP A 14 -17.04 35.63 51.11
CA TRP A 14 -16.50 35.21 49.80
C TRP A 14 -15.33 34.23 49.98
N LEU A 15 -15.57 33.11 50.67
CA LEU A 15 -14.56 32.07 50.87
C LEU A 15 -15.12 30.65 50.76
N THR A 16 -16.15 30.44 49.97
CA THR A 16 -16.71 29.09 49.76
C THR A 16 -17.12 28.79 48.31
N ALA A 17 -16.54 29.48 47.33
CA ALA A 17 -16.81 29.18 45.89
C ALA A 17 -15.56 28.82 45.08
N ALA A 18 -14.43 28.53 45.75
CA ALA A 18 -13.15 28.23 45.02
C ALA A 18 -12.64 26.80 45.23
N LEU A 19 -13.49 25.84 45.66
CA LEU A 19 -13.05 24.45 45.96
C LEU A 19 -13.90 23.37 45.26
N LEU A 20 -14.59 23.69 44.18
CA LEU A 20 -15.41 22.73 43.43
C LEU A 20 -15.14 22.73 41.90
N ALA A 21 -13.98 23.19 41.45
CA ALA A 21 -13.60 23.21 40.03
C ALA A 21 -12.28 22.48 39.76
N ILE A 22 -11.82 21.56 40.61
CA ILE A 22 -10.63 20.72 40.36
C ILE A 22 -11.00 19.26 40.57
N ALA A 23 -12.01 18.80 39.86
CA ALA A 23 -12.32 17.38 39.83
C ALA A 23 -13.15 17.04 38.60
N ALA A 24 -12.60 17.25 37.41
CA ALA A 24 -13.08 16.60 36.19
C ALA A 24 -12.14 16.88 35.03
N SER A 25 -10.87 16.60 35.16
CA SER A 25 -10.03 16.20 34.05
C SER A 25 -9.19 15.02 34.52
N VAL A 26 -9.88 13.91 34.79
CA VAL A 26 -9.24 12.63 34.46
C VAL A 26 -9.18 12.65 32.97
N GLN A 27 -8.12 13.25 32.44
CA GLN A 27 -7.68 13.08 31.09
C GLN A 27 -7.62 11.57 30.90
N ALA A 28 -8.47 11.02 30.03
CA ALA A 28 -8.23 9.71 29.50
C ALA A 28 -6.75 9.78 29.07
N ALA A 29 -5.91 8.92 29.61
CA ALA A 29 -4.52 8.83 29.18
C ALA A 29 -4.61 8.61 27.68
N ASP A 30 -4.21 9.63 26.89
CA ASP A 30 -4.24 9.54 25.44
C ASP A 30 -3.44 8.29 25.09
N ASN A 31 -4.10 7.32 24.47
CA ASN A 31 -3.38 6.14 23.97
C ASN A 31 -2.23 6.66 23.10
N PRO A 32 -1.01 6.09 23.22
CA PRO A 32 0.09 6.51 22.36
C PRO A 32 -0.32 6.33 20.90
N THR A 33 0.22 7.16 20.01
CA THR A 33 0.01 6.98 18.58
C THR A 33 0.69 5.68 18.12
N LEU A 34 0.29 5.13 16.97
CA LEU A 34 0.90 3.91 16.44
C LEU A 34 2.43 4.07 16.29
N LYS A 35 2.88 5.19 15.70
CA LYS A 35 4.31 5.46 15.49
C LYS A 35 5.10 5.54 16.80
N ASP A 36 4.48 6.07 17.87
CA ASP A 36 5.13 6.21 19.17
C ASP A 36 5.15 4.87 19.93
N ALA A 37 4.06 4.11 19.86
CA ALA A 37 3.95 2.79 20.51
C ALA A 37 4.99 1.79 19.98
N TYR A 38 5.36 1.89 18.71
CA TYR A 38 6.35 1.00 18.08
C TYR A 38 7.72 1.66 17.84
N GLN A 39 7.96 2.83 18.44
CA GLN A 39 9.23 3.52 18.32
C GLN A 39 10.41 2.64 18.75
N GLY A 40 11.46 2.59 17.92
CA GLY A 40 12.65 1.77 18.17
C GLY A 40 12.49 0.29 17.79
N ARG A 41 11.32 -0.15 17.35
CA ARG A 41 11.06 -1.50 16.84
C ARG A 41 11.06 -1.52 15.32
N PHE A 42 10.05 -0.90 14.73
CA PHE A 42 9.89 -0.77 13.28
C PHE A 42 9.09 0.51 12.95
N TYR A 43 9.18 0.97 11.71
CA TYR A 43 8.31 2.03 11.21
C TYR A 43 6.89 1.51 11.10
N VAL A 44 5.91 2.31 11.53
CA VAL A 44 4.50 2.05 11.27
C VAL A 44 4.02 2.99 10.18
N GLY A 45 3.63 2.41 9.07
CA GLY A 45 3.34 3.13 7.86
C GLY A 45 1.93 2.93 7.32
N VAL A 46 1.63 3.70 6.29
CA VAL A 46 0.33 3.68 5.63
C VAL A 46 0.45 3.96 4.13
N ALA A 47 -0.34 3.26 3.32
CA ALA A 47 -0.51 3.61 1.93
C ALA A 47 -1.45 4.82 1.82
N ILE A 48 -1.00 5.87 1.13
CA ILE A 48 -1.81 7.06 0.87
C ILE A 48 -2.16 7.18 -0.61
N ASN A 49 -3.38 7.62 -0.86
CA ASN A 49 -3.88 7.88 -2.21
C ASN A 49 -3.63 9.34 -2.64
N ARG A 50 -3.92 9.63 -3.90
CA ARG A 50 -3.74 10.95 -4.51
C ARG A 50 -4.48 12.06 -3.78
N THR A 51 -5.66 11.79 -3.21
CA THR A 51 -6.45 12.83 -2.53
C THR A 51 -5.74 13.34 -1.27
N ILE A 52 -5.09 12.44 -0.53
CA ILE A 52 -4.28 12.77 0.63
C ILE A 52 -3.00 13.47 0.20
N ALA A 53 -2.27 12.91 -0.78
CA ALA A 53 -1.01 13.45 -1.25
C ALA A 53 -1.12 14.88 -1.80
N MET A 54 -2.22 15.19 -2.52
CA MET A 54 -2.47 16.49 -3.14
C MET A 54 -3.38 17.41 -2.29
N ALA A 55 -3.82 16.98 -1.13
CA ALA A 55 -4.78 17.69 -0.26
C ALA A 55 -6.02 18.17 -1.04
N SER A 56 -6.55 17.37 -1.93
CA SER A 56 -7.63 17.74 -2.84
C SER A 56 -8.69 16.65 -2.95
N ALA A 57 -9.96 17.05 -2.98
CA ALA A 57 -11.10 16.15 -3.24
C ALA A 57 -11.17 15.73 -4.72
N VAL A 58 -10.07 15.20 -5.27
CA VAL A 58 -10.01 14.74 -6.66
C VAL A 58 -10.60 13.34 -6.74
N ARG A 59 -11.60 13.12 -7.59
CA ARG A 59 -12.15 11.79 -7.91
C ARG A 59 -11.19 10.99 -8.82
N ALA A 60 -9.89 10.97 -8.51
CA ALA A 60 -8.91 10.37 -9.40
C ALA A 60 -8.90 8.84 -9.31
N ASP A 61 -9.16 8.27 -8.14
CA ASP A 61 -8.98 6.86 -7.84
C ASP A 61 -10.27 6.18 -7.31
N ASN A 62 -11.46 6.61 -7.78
CA ASN A 62 -12.75 6.16 -7.28
C ASN A 62 -12.99 6.43 -5.77
N VAL A 63 -12.13 7.20 -5.15
CA VAL A 63 -12.26 7.61 -3.76
C VAL A 63 -13.30 8.72 -3.67
N ASN A 64 -14.44 8.42 -3.04
CA ASN A 64 -15.52 9.38 -2.82
C ASN A 64 -15.32 10.10 -1.48
N ARG A 65 -14.38 11.05 -1.43
CA ARG A 65 -14.07 11.87 -0.25
C ARG A 65 -14.36 13.34 -0.55
N ASN A 66 -15.00 14.04 0.37
CA ASN A 66 -15.13 15.49 0.32
C ASN A 66 -13.90 16.16 0.98
N HIS A 67 -13.79 17.49 0.87
CA HIS A 67 -12.64 18.23 1.40
C HIS A 67 -12.44 18.06 2.92
N GLU A 68 -13.53 18.01 3.70
CA GLU A 68 -13.46 17.80 5.16
C GLU A 68 -12.92 16.42 5.51
N GLN A 69 -13.40 15.38 4.82
CA GLN A 69 -12.91 14.03 4.98
C GLN A 69 -11.44 13.89 4.60
N VAL A 70 -11.02 14.50 3.48
CA VAL A 70 -9.60 14.52 3.07
C VAL A 70 -8.73 15.20 4.13
N ALA A 71 -9.19 16.31 4.72
CA ALA A 71 -8.45 16.97 5.79
C ALA A 71 -8.30 16.09 7.04
N LYS A 72 -9.32 15.30 7.40
CA LYS A 72 -9.27 14.32 8.49
C LYS A 72 -8.33 13.17 8.16
N ASP A 73 -8.40 12.60 6.94
CA ASP A 73 -7.49 11.55 6.48
C ASP A 73 -6.02 12.01 6.57
N ILE A 74 -5.73 13.27 6.18
CA ILE A 74 -4.40 13.87 6.29
C ILE A 74 -3.96 13.99 7.74
N ALA A 75 -4.82 14.53 8.61
CA ALA A 75 -4.52 14.70 10.03
C ALA A 75 -4.24 13.34 10.70
N LEU A 76 -5.06 12.33 10.43
CA LEU A 76 -4.88 10.97 10.91
C LEU A 76 -3.56 10.37 10.41
N THR A 77 -3.22 10.58 9.13
CA THR A 77 -1.96 10.12 8.56
C THR A 77 -0.76 10.73 9.29
N GLN A 78 -0.78 12.03 9.50
CA GLN A 78 0.29 12.76 10.19
C GLN A 78 0.43 12.38 11.67
N GLU A 79 -0.69 12.14 12.33
CA GLU A 79 -0.73 11.79 13.75
C GLU A 79 -0.21 10.37 14.00
N GLN A 80 -0.68 9.39 13.26
CA GLN A 80 -0.50 7.98 13.60
C GLN A 80 0.72 7.31 12.96
N PHE A 81 1.24 7.83 11.84
CA PHE A 81 2.22 7.14 11.01
C PHE A 81 3.52 7.91 10.84
N ASN A 82 4.63 7.19 10.67
CA ASN A 82 5.96 7.73 10.38
C ASN A 82 6.58 7.19 9.07
N GLN A 83 5.79 6.43 8.29
CA GLN A 83 6.17 5.93 6.97
C GLN A 83 4.97 6.04 6.02
N ILE A 84 5.24 6.28 4.73
CA ILE A 84 4.21 6.26 3.69
C ILE A 84 4.63 5.41 2.48
N SER A 85 3.62 4.76 1.86
CA SER A 85 3.70 4.13 0.54
C SER A 85 2.69 4.80 -0.40
N PRO A 86 2.98 4.94 -1.71
CA PRO A 86 2.00 5.45 -2.65
C PRO A 86 1.06 4.32 -3.05
N GLU A 87 -0.26 4.52 -2.93
CA GLU A 87 -1.21 3.50 -3.36
C GLU A 87 -1.08 3.22 -4.87
N ASN A 88 -0.98 4.26 -5.71
CA ASN A 88 -0.96 4.11 -7.16
C ASN A 88 0.03 5.02 -7.91
N ASP A 89 0.34 6.22 -7.40
CA ASP A 89 0.93 7.32 -8.17
C ASP A 89 2.37 7.10 -8.68
N LEU A 90 3.09 6.10 -8.20
CA LEU A 90 4.39 5.68 -8.70
C LEU A 90 4.34 4.42 -9.57
N LYS A 91 3.16 3.83 -9.80
CA LYS A 91 3.01 2.69 -10.71
C LYS A 91 3.16 3.16 -12.16
N TRP A 92 3.80 2.34 -12.99
CA TRP A 92 4.17 2.71 -14.36
C TRP A 92 3.02 3.33 -15.16
N GLN A 93 1.82 2.75 -15.09
CA GLN A 93 0.65 3.23 -15.82
C GLN A 93 0.25 4.68 -15.47
N LEU A 94 0.54 5.14 -14.26
CA LEU A 94 0.20 6.49 -13.81
C LEU A 94 1.34 7.47 -13.98
N ILE A 95 2.58 7.07 -13.65
CA ILE A 95 3.73 7.97 -13.74
C ILE A 95 4.29 8.09 -15.17
N HIS A 96 4.11 7.04 -16.02
CA HIS A 96 4.60 7.03 -17.40
C HIS A 96 3.56 6.42 -18.37
N PRO A 97 2.38 7.06 -18.51
CA PRO A 97 1.26 6.52 -19.29
C PRO A 97 1.48 6.46 -20.80
N ARG A 98 2.38 7.27 -21.35
CA ARG A 98 2.66 7.36 -22.80
C ARG A 98 4.16 7.19 -23.04
N PRO A 99 4.57 6.70 -24.23
CA PRO A 99 5.99 6.54 -24.56
C PRO A 99 6.72 7.89 -24.68
N GLY A 100 8.04 7.84 -24.48
CA GLY A 100 8.95 8.97 -24.62
C GLY A 100 9.04 9.88 -23.39
N PRO A 101 9.98 10.84 -23.38
CA PRO A 101 10.25 11.70 -22.24
C PRO A 101 9.08 12.59 -21.86
N ASP A 102 8.25 13.02 -22.81
CA ASP A 102 7.04 13.79 -22.58
C ASP A 102 5.84 12.94 -22.13
N GLY A 103 6.07 11.62 -22.01
CA GLY A 103 5.06 10.67 -21.56
C GLY A 103 4.88 10.56 -20.06
N TYR A 104 5.76 11.18 -19.28
CA TYR A 104 5.70 11.16 -17.81
C TYR A 104 4.69 12.16 -17.25
N ASP A 105 4.02 11.76 -16.16
CA ASP A 105 3.21 12.62 -15.30
C ASP A 105 3.75 12.52 -13.86
N PHE A 106 4.66 13.42 -13.53
CA PHE A 106 5.29 13.45 -12.21
C PHE A 106 4.50 14.21 -11.15
N ALA A 107 3.50 14.99 -11.53
CA ALA A 107 2.83 15.90 -10.59
C ALA A 107 2.22 15.18 -9.38
N PRO A 108 1.50 14.05 -9.52
CA PRO A 108 0.99 13.29 -8.37
C PRO A 108 2.11 12.65 -7.53
N ALA A 109 3.13 12.11 -8.19
CA ALA A 109 4.28 11.49 -7.51
C ALA A 109 5.12 12.52 -6.76
N ASP A 110 5.32 13.72 -7.33
CA ASP A 110 5.97 14.85 -6.65
C ASP A 110 5.19 15.28 -5.40
N ALA A 111 3.86 15.37 -5.51
CA ALA A 111 3.00 15.70 -4.37
C ALA A 111 3.14 14.66 -3.24
N TYR A 112 3.13 13.37 -3.58
CA TYR A 112 3.37 12.27 -2.65
C TYR A 112 4.72 12.39 -1.93
N VAL A 113 5.80 12.57 -2.68
CA VAL A 113 7.14 12.69 -2.10
C VAL A 113 7.27 13.94 -1.23
N ASN A 114 6.71 15.07 -1.69
CA ASN A 114 6.70 16.31 -0.91
C ASN A 114 5.88 16.18 0.37
N PHE A 115 4.75 15.46 0.36
CA PHE A 115 3.99 15.16 1.56
C PHE A 115 4.86 14.41 2.59
N GLY A 116 5.56 13.37 2.16
CA GLY A 116 6.47 12.61 3.04
C GLY A 116 7.61 13.46 3.60
N LEU A 117 8.27 14.27 2.76
CA LEU A 117 9.37 15.14 3.18
C LEU A 117 8.90 16.21 4.19
N SER A 118 7.75 16.86 3.91
CA SER A 118 7.20 17.92 4.78
C SER A 118 6.77 17.39 6.15
N ASN A 119 6.45 16.10 6.25
CA ASN A 119 6.05 15.44 7.49
C ASN A 119 7.15 14.55 8.09
N HIS A 120 8.39 14.65 7.59
CA HIS A 120 9.55 13.87 8.07
C HIS A 120 9.32 12.35 8.09
N MET A 121 8.53 11.83 7.13
CA MET A 121 8.19 10.42 7.04
C MET A 121 9.22 9.63 6.26
N TYR A 122 9.33 8.34 6.57
CA TYR A 122 10.08 7.38 5.78
C TYR A 122 9.31 7.05 4.50
N ILE A 123 9.87 7.39 3.34
CA ILE A 123 9.18 7.36 2.04
C ILE A 123 9.57 6.11 1.28
N VAL A 124 8.56 5.35 0.82
CA VAL A 124 8.70 4.16 -0.02
C VAL A 124 8.25 4.45 -1.44
N GLY A 125 8.94 3.90 -2.42
CA GLY A 125 8.56 3.93 -3.84
C GLY A 125 7.93 2.58 -4.26
N HIS A 126 6.70 2.61 -4.75
CA HIS A 126 5.96 1.42 -5.19
C HIS A 126 5.27 1.70 -6.53
N THR A 127 5.59 1.02 -7.60
CA THR A 127 6.59 -0.02 -7.85
C THR A 127 7.19 0.18 -9.24
N LEU A 128 8.46 -0.22 -9.44
CA LEU A 128 9.16 0.03 -10.71
C LEU A 128 8.79 -0.98 -11.80
N VAL A 129 8.80 -2.29 -11.50
CA VAL A 129 8.50 -3.35 -12.45
C VAL A 129 7.41 -4.26 -11.89
N TRP A 130 6.27 -4.30 -12.56
CA TRP A 130 5.12 -5.13 -12.18
C TRP A 130 4.38 -5.59 -13.45
N HIS A 131 3.77 -6.78 -13.40
CA HIS A 131 2.95 -7.29 -14.50
C HIS A 131 1.56 -6.62 -14.56
N GLY A 132 1.10 -6.03 -13.46
CA GLY A 132 -0.10 -5.19 -13.37
C GLY A 132 0.21 -3.71 -13.61
N GLN A 133 -0.78 -2.92 -13.94
CA GLN A 133 -0.70 -1.46 -14.13
C GLN A 133 0.55 -0.97 -14.89
N THR A 134 0.98 -1.75 -15.91
CA THR A 134 2.02 -1.37 -16.89
C THR A 134 1.34 -1.13 -18.24
N PRO A 135 1.55 0.02 -18.90
CA PRO A 135 0.91 0.33 -20.17
C PRO A 135 1.31 -0.64 -21.28
N ASN A 136 0.38 -0.97 -22.17
CA ASN A 136 0.64 -1.89 -23.29
C ASN A 136 1.77 -1.44 -24.22
N TRP A 137 1.98 -0.11 -24.36
CA TRP A 137 3.05 0.41 -25.22
C TRP A 137 4.45 -0.05 -24.76
N VAL A 138 4.62 -0.35 -23.47
CA VAL A 138 5.89 -0.85 -22.91
C VAL A 138 6.31 -2.15 -23.59
N PHE A 139 5.35 -3.01 -23.90
CA PHE A 139 5.57 -4.33 -24.49
C PHE A 139 5.41 -4.35 -26.03
N ALA A 140 4.97 -3.25 -26.64
CA ALA A 140 4.76 -3.15 -28.08
C ALA A 140 6.08 -3.00 -28.84
N GLY A 141 6.26 -3.76 -29.92
CA GLY A 141 7.40 -3.63 -30.85
C GLY A 141 7.30 -2.34 -31.67
N THR A 142 8.44 -1.71 -31.90
CA THR A 142 8.56 -0.53 -32.77
C THR A 142 8.69 -0.90 -34.26
N ASN A 143 9.19 -2.11 -34.54
CA ASN A 143 9.31 -2.62 -35.89
C ASN A 143 8.08 -3.45 -36.28
N PRO A 144 7.47 -3.24 -37.47
CA PRO A 144 6.49 -4.18 -37.98
C PRO A 144 7.18 -5.56 -38.11
N PRO A 145 6.47 -6.68 -37.79
CA PRO A 145 7.02 -8.00 -37.99
C PRO A 145 7.51 -8.11 -39.44
N PRO A 146 8.63 -8.80 -39.71
CA PRO A 146 9.07 -9.02 -41.08
C PRO A 146 7.90 -9.58 -41.87
N ALA A 147 7.59 -8.98 -43.01
CA ALA A 147 6.48 -9.39 -43.87
C ALA A 147 6.61 -10.88 -44.15
N THR A 148 5.82 -11.70 -43.51
CA THR A 148 5.71 -13.13 -43.88
C THR A 148 5.07 -13.18 -45.25
N THR A 149 5.88 -13.34 -46.27
CA THR A 149 5.45 -13.65 -47.61
C THR A 149 4.94 -15.10 -47.64
N SER A 150 3.76 -15.32 -47.10
CA SER A 150 2.98 -16.53 -47.36
C SER A 150 1.59 -16.10 -47.78
N PRO A 151 1.16 -16.46 -49.01
CA PRO A 151 -0.21 -16.16 -49.41
C PRO A 151 -1.17 -17.02 -48.60
N LEU A 152 -2.09 -16.39 -47.90
CA LEU A 152 -3.25 -17.09 -47.31
C LEU A 152 -4.13 -17.64 -48.42
N PRO A 153 -4.58 -18.92 -48.34
CA PRO A 153 -5.60 -19.44 -49.24
C PRO A 153 -6.93 -18.72 -48.93
N GLY A 154 -7.61 -18.29 -49.98
CA GLY A 154 -8.79 -17.47 -49.97
C GLY A 154 -9.89 -17.95 -49.01
N SER A 155 -10.39 -17.04 -48.23
CA SER A 155 -11.69 -17.15 -47.56
C SER A 155 -12.67 -16.16 -48.19
N GLY A 156 -13.72 -16.74 -48.80
CA GLY A 156 -14.76 -16.03 -49.53
C GLY A 156 -15.48 -14.99 -48.65
N MET A 157 -15.74 -13.86 -49.26
CA MET A 157 -16.67 -12.84 -48.78
C MET A 157 -18.06 -13.45 -48.53
N ASN A 158 -18.61 -13.24 -47.37
CA ASN A 158 -20.02 -13.27 -47.18
C ASN A 158 -20.48 -11.89 -46.70
N THR A 159 -20.94 -11.10 -47.64
CA THR A 159 -21.63 -9.83 -47.44
C THR A 159 -23.10 -10.16 -47.17
N ASN A 160 -23.59 -9.89 -45.94
CA ASN A 160 -24.98 -9.49 -45.70
C ASN A 160 -25.17 -9.29 -44.18
N ASN A 161 -25.20 -8.09 -43.70
CA ASN A 161 -26.32 -7.53 -42.94
C ASN A 161 -26.11 -6.03 -42.69
N ALA A 162 -26.94 -5.27 -43.41
CA ALA A 162 -27.20 -3.87 -43.10
C ALA A 162 -28.28 -3.80 -42.03
N GLY A 163 -28.04 -3.02 -40.95
CA GLY A 163 -29.04 -2.83 -39.92
C GLY A 163 -28.64 -1.76 -38.87
N THR A 164 -29.04 -0.53 -39.17
CA THR A 164 -29.50 0.57 -38.29
C THR A 164 -28.64 1.12 -37.18
N ASN A 165 -28.37 2.41 -37.34
CA ASN A 165 -27.81 3.38 -36.42
C ASN A 165 -28.62 3.54 -35.12
N ALA A 166 -27.94 3.49 -33.97
CA ALA A 166 -28.28 4.25 -32.78
C ALA A 166 -26.99 4.61 -32.00
N PRO A 167 -26.80 5.86 -31.55
CA PRO A 167 -25.58 6.24 -30.82
C PRO A 167 -25.69 5.77 -29.37
N GLY A 168 -25.16 4.57 -29.10
CA GLY A 168 -24.99 4.04 -27.76
C GLY A 168 -23.77 4.66 -27.08
N ARG A 169 -23.99 5.32 -25.98
CA ARG A 169 -22.93 5.80 -25.05
C ARG A 169 -22.04 4.60 -24.69
N GLY A 170 -20.84 4.55 -25.25
CA GLY A 170 -19.83 3.58 -24.91
C GLY A 170 -19.37 3.80 -23.47
N ARG A 171 -19.83 2.91 -22.58
CA ARG A 171 -19.17 2.70 -21.30
C ARG A 171 -17.77 2.17 -21.62
N PHE A 172 -16.76 3.03 -21.51
CA PHE A 172 -15.37 2.60 -21.42
C PHE A 172 -15.25 1.75 -20.14
N ARG A 173 -15.36 0.44 -20.26
CA ARG A 173 -14.78 -0.50 -19.31
C ARG A 173 -13.28 -0.28 -19.40
N ARG A 174 -12.70 0.54 -18.54
CA ARG A 174 -11.27 0.53 -18.26
C ARG A 174 -10.98 -0.82 -17.62
N GLY A 175 -10.53 -1.78 -18.42
CA GLY A 175 -9.95 -3.01 -17.94
C GLY A 175 -8.58 -2.68 -17.36
N PHE A 176 -8.43 -2.72 -16.05
CA PHE A 176 -7.16 -2.73 -15.35
C PHE A 176 -6.50 -4.11 -15.52
N GLY A 177 -6.07 -4.44 -16.71
CA GLY A 177 -5.40 -5.69 -17.03
C GLY A 177 -4.13 -5.37 -17.81
N GLY A 178 -3.09 -4.89 -17.13
CA GLY A 178 -1.77 -4.82 -17.69
C GLY A 178 -1.28 -6.23 -18.04
N GLY A 179 -1.01 -6.51 -19.30
CA GLY A 179 -0.23 -7.65 -19.71
C GLY A 179 -0.95 -8.95 -20.09
N PHE A 180 -2.17 -9.21 -19.63
CA PHE A 180 -2.87 -10.47 -19.97
C PHE A 180 -3.68 -10.47 -21.28
N GLY A 181 -3.57 -9.45 -22.11
CA GLY A 181 -4.33 -9.32 -23.34
C GLY A 181 -3.62 -8.59 -24.47
N PHE A 182 -2.30 -8.39 -24.37
CA PHE A 182 -1.56 -7.74 -25.44
C PHE A 182 -1.35 -8.71 -26.62
N ASN A 183 -2.07 -8.49 -27.72
CA ASN A 183 -2.03 -9.31 -28.94
C ASN A 183 -1.28 -8.63 -30.10
N GLY A 184 -0.62 -7.49 -29.84
CA GLY A 184 0.15 -6.77 -30.87
C GLY A 184 1.56 -7.34 -31.09
N PRO A 185 2.32 -6.82 -32.07
CA PRO A 185 3.74 -7.10 -32.24
C PRO A 185 4.48 -6.77 -30.94
N ARG A 186 5.30 -7.69 -30.45
CA ARG A 186 6.05 -7.52 -29.19
C ARG A 186 7.38 -6.83 -29.45
N ALA A 187 7.81 -6.06 -28.45
CA ALA A 187 9.16 -5.53 -28.39
C ALA A 187 10.19 -6.68 -28.43
N SER A 188 11.38 -6.41 -28.95
CA SER A 188 12.50 -7.31 -28.75
C SER A 188 12.95 -7.29 -27.27
N ARG A 189 13.77 -8.29 -26.90
CA ARG A 189 14.38 -8.31 -25.57
C ARG A 189 15.17 -7.02 -25.29
N GLU A 190 15.96 -6.59 -26.26
CA GLU A 190 16.82 -5.39 -26.18
C GLU A 190 15.97 -4.12 -26.01
N GLU A 191 14.91 -3.97 -26.82
CA GLU A 191 13.99 -2.84 -26.72
C GLU A 191 13.31 -2.77 -25.35
N LEU A 192 12.88 -3.91 -24.80
CA LEU A 192 12.20 -3.93 -23.50
C LEU A 192 13.17 -3.70 -22.34
N LEU A 193 14.39 -4.21 -22.42
CA LEU A 193 15.45 -3.93 -21.44
C LEU A 193 15.81 -2.44 -21.43
N GLU A 194 15.93 -1.79 -22.60
CA GLU A 194 16.22 -0.36 -22.68
C GLU A 194 15.09 0.49 -22.10
N ARG A 195 13.83 0.18 -22.43
CA ARG A 195 12.67 0.86 -21.84
C ARG A 195 12.62 0.69 -20.32
N MET A 196 12.90 -0.50 -19.82
CA MET A 196 12.94 -0.78 -18.38
C MET A 196 14.05 0.03 -17.72
N ARG A 197 15.24 0.08 -18.32
CA ARG A 197 16.39 0.85 -17.82
C ARG A 197 16.09 2.34 -17.80
N GLU A 198 15.59 2.90 -18.91
CA GLU A 198 15.22 4.31 -19.03
C GLU A 198 14.19 4.71 -17.98
N HIS A 199 13.12 3.90 -17.82
CA HIS A 199 12.08 4.15 -16.83
C HIS A 199 12.63 4.17 -15.40
N ILE A 200 13.40 3.14 -15.04
CA ILE A 200 13.97 3.01 -13.70
C ILE A 200 14.93 4.18 -13.42
N HIS A 201 15.84 4.49 -14.35
CA HIS A 201 16.78 5.60 -14.18
C HIS A 201 16.09 6.94 -14.05
N THR A 202 15.02 7.16 -14.83
CA THR A 202 14.26 8.41 -14.80
C THR A 202 13.50 8.57 -13.48
N VAL A 203 12.79 7.52 -13.06
CA VAL A 203 11.93 7.57 -11.85
C VAL A 203 12.78 7.55 -10.58
N VAL A 204 13.70 6.61 -10.44
CA VAL A 204 14.57 6.51 -9.26
C VAL A 204 15.49 7.72 -9.18
N GLY A 205 16.08 8.15 -10.29
CA GLY A 205 16.97 9.31 -10.37
C GLY A 205 16.29 10.61 -9.93
N ARG A 206 15.00 10.82 -10.31
CA ARG A 206 14.22 11.99 -9.86
C ARG A 206 14.06 12.08 -8.36
N TYR A 207 13.91 10.94 -7.68
CA TYR A 207 13.67 10.86 -6.25
C TYR A 207 14.89 10.38 -5.44
N LYS A 208 16.07 10.36 -6.06
CA LYS A 208 17.33 9.97 -5.41
C LYS A 208 17.52 10.68 -4.08
N GLY A 209 17.83 9.91 -3.04
CA GLY A 209 18.04 10.40 -1.68
C GLY A 209 16.75 10.80 -0.92
N LYS A 210 15.61 10.94 -1.60
CA LYS A 210 14.29 11.26 -1.02
C LYS A 210 13.50 10.00 -0.66
N ILE A 211 13.34 9.09 -1.63
CA ILE A 211 12.74 7.78 -1.42
C ILE A 211 13.81 6.85 -0.85
N LYS A 212 13.49 6.17 0.25
CA LYS A 212 14.45 5.34 1.00
C LYS A 212 14.43 3.87 0.61
N VAL A 213 13.29 3.39 0.15
CA VAL A 213 13.07 1.99 -0.26
C VAL A 213 12.32 1.98 -1.58
N TRP A 214 12.73 1.14 -2.53
CA TRP A 214 11.99 0.89 -3.75
C TRP A 214 11.52 -0.55 -3.83
N ASP A 215 10.24 -0.76 -4.14
CA ASP A 215 9.75 -2.02 -4.68
C ASP A 215 10.20 -2.13 -6.12
N VAL A 216 11.36 -2.77 -6.32
CA VAL A 216 11.98 -2.85 -7.65
C VAL A 216 11.18 -3.79 -8.55
N VAL A 217 10.86 -4.98 -8.04
CA VAL A 217 10.01 -5.95 -8.73
C VAL A 217 8.88 -6.39 -7.81
N ASN A 218 7.66 -6.33 -8.33
CA ASN A 218 6.44 -6.69 -7.62
C ASN A 218 5.79 -7.92 -8.25
N GLU A 219 5.47 -8.93 -7.41
CA GLU A 219 4.61 -10.08 -7.74
C GLU A 219 5.08 -10.94 -8.92
N ALA A 220 6.38 -11.18 -9.04
CA ALA A 220 6.91 -11.99 -10.13
C ALA A 220 6.77 -13.50 -9.90
N ILE A 221 6.43 -13.96 -8.68
CA ILE A 221 6.29 -15.39 -8.37
C ILE A 221 4.93 -15.93 -8.81
N ALA A 222 4.94 -17.11 -9.41
CA ALA A 222 3.73 -17.81 -9.83
C ALA A 222 2.91 -18.29 -8.64
N ASP A 223 1.60 -18.05 -8.68
CA ASP A 223 0.66 -18.44 -7.62
C ASP A 223 0.49 -19.95 -7.49
N GLY A 224 0.60 -20.67 -8.60
CA GLY A 224 0.42 -22.12 -8.67
C GLY A 224 1.48 -22.82 -9.52
N GLY A 225 1.32 -24.14 -9.71
CA GLY A 225 2.22 -24.95 -10.54
C GLY A 225 3.63 -25.06 -10.00
N THR A 226 4.53 -25.63 -10.81
CA THR A 226 5.93 -25.89 -10.45
C THR A 226 6.88 -24.73 -10.81
N ASN A 227 6.48 -23.86 -11.76
CA ASN A 227 7.29 -22.73 -12.15
C ASN A 227 7.48 -21.76 -10.99
N ILE A 228 8.69 -21.23 -10.85
CA ILE A 228 9.00 -20.21 -9.85
C ILE A 228 8.35 -18.89 -10.29
N LEU A 229 8.61 -18.46 -11.52
CA LEU A 229 8.15 -17.18 -12.04
C LEU A 229 6.76 -17.27 -12.69
N ARG A 230 6.04 -16.17 -12.60
CA ARG A 230 4.80 -15.90 -13.30
C ARG A 230 5.10 -15.71 -14.78
N ASN A 231 4.31 -16.36 -15.66
CA ASN A 231 4.37 -16.19 -17.10
C ASN A 231 3.86 -14.80 -17.51
N SER A 232 4.58 -13.76 -17.12
CA SER A 232 4.28 -12.35 -17.44
C SER A 232 4.92 -11.95 -18.78
N LEU A 233 4.51 -10.82 -19.37
CA LEU A 233 5.17 -10.29 -20.57
C LEU A 233 6.65 -9.94 -20.31
N TRP A 234 7.01 -9.55 -19.10
CA TRP A 234 8.39 -9.35 -18.70
C TRP A 234 9.22 -10.62 -18.85
N GLU A 235 8.71 -11.73 -18.29
CA GLU A 235 9.39 -13.04 -18.36
C GLU A 235 9.38 -13.60 -19.79
N GLN A 236 8.27 -13.47 -20.54
CA GLN A 236 8.14 -13.98 -21.91
C GLN A 236 9.06 -13.28 -22.91
N ILE A 237 9.30 -11.97 -22.75
CA ILE A 237 10.08 -11.17 -23.71
C ILE A 237 11.55 -11.09 -23.31
N ILE A 238 11.85 -10.82 -22.04
CA ILE A 238 13.22 -10.68 -21.55
C ILE A 238 13.78 -12.04 -21.10
N GLY A 239 12.98 -12.88 -20.48
CA GLY A 239 13.43 -14.08 -19.78
C GLY A 239 13.54 -13.87 -18.28
N PRO A 240 13.93 -14.92 -17.52
CA PRO A 240 13.91 -14.91 -16.05
C PRO A 240 14.88 -13.89 -15.42
N ASP A 241 15.86 -13.42 -16.15
CA ASP A 241 16.85 -12.44 -15.70
C ASP A 241 16.33 -11.00 -15.70
N PHE A 242 15.08 -10.73 -16.11
CA PHE A 242 14.48 -9.40 -16.02
C PHE A 242 14.48 -8.85 -14.58
N ILE A 243 14.38 -9.75 -13.56
CA ILE A 243 14.42 -9.37 -12.16
C ILE A 243 15.80 -8.83 -11.80
N ALA A 244 16.86 -9.59 -12.12
CA ALA A 244 18.24 -9.17 -11.86
C ALA A 244 18.54 -7.84 -12.54
N LYS A 245 18.14 -7.67 -13.80
CA LYS A 245 18.32 -6.42 -14.56
C LYS A 245 17.59 -5.24 -13.95
N ALA A 246 16.36 -5.43 -13.47
CA ALA A 246 15.63 -4.37 -12.78
C ALA A 246 16.36 -3.89 -11.51
N PHE A 247 16.89 -4.82 -10.70
CA PHE A 247 17.66 -4.49 -9.49
C PHE A 247 19.00 -3.82 -9.83
N GLU A 248 19.71 -4.28 -10.84
CA GLU A 248 20.95 -3.65 -11.33
C GLU A 248 20.68 -2.19 -11.74
N TYR A 249 19.65 -1.93 -12.56
CA TYR A 249 19.30 -0.59 -13.02
C TYR A 249 18.84 0.33 -11.86
N ALA A 250 18.12 -0.21 -10.88
CA ALA A 250 17.72 0.57 -9.72
C ALA A 250 18.92 0.95 -8.85
N HIS A 251 19.89 0.05 -8.68
CA HIS A 251 21.13 0.32 -7.96
C HIS A 251 22.04 1.31 -8.71
N GLU A 252 22.12 1.22 -10.03
CA GLU A 252 22.82 2.22 -10.85
C GLU A 252 22.25 3.63 -10.66
N ALA A 253 20.91 3.75 -10.56
CA ALA A 253 20.23 5.03 -10.43
C ALA A 253 20.36 5.63 -9.04
N ASP A 254 20.22 4.83 -7.98
CA ASP A 254 20.40 5.24 -6.58
C ASP A 254 21.03 4.12 -5.73
N PRO A 255 22.38 4.13 -5.59
CA PRO A 255 23.09 3.10 -4.81
C PRO A 255 22.77 3.11 -3.31
N ASP A 256 22.24 4.22 -2.79
CA ASP A 256 21.96 4.41 -1.36
C ASP A 256 20.53 3.98 -0.98
N ALA A 257 19.65 3.75 -1.97
CA ALA A 257 18.30 3.28 -1.74
C ALA A 257 18.25 1.78 -1.39
N ILE A 258 17.37 1.39 -0.48
CA ILE A 258 17.10 -0.01 -0.18
C ILE A 258 16.24 -0.59 -1.30
N LEU A 259 16.74 -1.65 -1.95
CA LEU A 259 16.08 -2.31 -3.07
C LEU A 259 15.34 -3.56 -2.57
N ARG A 260 14.01 -3.57 -2.70
CA ARG A 260 13.11 -4.59 -2.16
C ARG A 260 12.43 -5.38 -3.28
N TYR A 261 12.34 -6.71 -3.08
CA TYR A 261 11.41 -7.56 -3.81
C TYR A 261 10.11 -7.66 -3.02
N ASN A 262 8.94 -7.43 -3.62
CA ASN A 262 7.64 -7.42 -2.95
C ASN A 262 6.69 -8.46 -3.56
N ASP A 263 5.97 -9.24 -2.72
CA ASP A 263 4.98 -10.21 -3.20
C ASP A 263 3.88 -10.48 -2.15
N TYR A 264 2.75 -11.00 -2.61
CA TYR A 264 1.59 -11.36 -1.78
C TYR A 264 1.51 -12.87 -1.51
N SER A 265 0.62 -13.25 -0.58
CA SER A 265 0.32 -14.64 -0.22
C SER A 265 1.57 -15.45 0.17
N LEU A 266 2.52 -14.83 0.86
CA LEU A 266 3.69 -15.51 1.39
C LEU A 266 3.34 -16.40 2.59
N GLU A 267 2.14 -16.27 3.14
CA GLU A 267 1.51 -17.18 4.10
C GLU A 267 1.35 -18.58 3.50
N ASN A 268 1.19 -18.67 2.16
CA ASN A 268 1.19 -19.96 1.45
C ASN A 268 2.58 -20.57 1.41
N PRO A 269 2.81 -21.75 2.04
CA PRO A 269 4.14 -22.35 2.10
C PRO A 269 4.74 -22.70 0.74
N ALA A 270 3.91 -23.01 -0.27
CA ALA A 270 4.42 -23.32 -1.60
C ALA A 270 4.96 -22.05 -2.31
N LYS A 271 4.24 -20.95 -2.22
CA LYS A 271 4.67 -19.66 -2.79
C LYS A 271 5.90 -19.11 -2.04
N ARG A 272 5.90 -19.18 -0.71
CA ARG A 272 7.04 -18.78 0.13
C ARG A 272 8.32 -19.56 -0.20
N ARG A 273 8.23 -20.88 -0.43
CA ARG A 273 9.40 -21.67 -0.88
C ARG A 273 9.95 -21.17 -2.23
N LYS A 274 9.09 -20.82 -3.18
CA LYS A 274 9.53 -20.24 -4.47
C LYS A 274 10.24 -18.91 -4.29
N LEU A 275 9.72 -18.03 -3.39
CA LEU A 275 10.39 -16.79 -3.02
C LEU A 275 11.79 -17.05 -2.48
N ILE A 276 11.92 -17.95 -1.52
CA ILE A 276 13.21 -18.27 -0.90
C ILE A 276 14.21 -18.79 -1.94
N VAL A 277 13.77 -19.63 -2.88
CA VAL A 277 14.62 -20.11 -3.98
C VAL A 277 15.04 -18.95 -4.89
N LEU A 278 14.11 -18.09 -5.29
CA LEU A 278 14.39 -16.93 -6.13
C LEU A 278 15.42 -16.00 -5.47
N ILE A 279 15.18 -15.58 -4.23
CA ILE A 279 16.05 -14.64 -3.53
C ILE A 279 17.45 -15.23 -3.32
N LYS A 280 17.57 -16.50 -2.92
CA LYS A 280 18.88 -17.16 -2.82
C LYS A 280 19.62 -17.22 -4.15
N SER A 281 18.91 -17.44 -5.26
CA SER A 281 19.50 -17.40 -6.60
C SER A 281 20.01 -16.00 -6.96
N LEU A 282 19.26 -14.95 -6.65
CA LEU A 282 19.68 -13.57 -6.88
C LEU A 282 20.88 -13.19 -6.00
N GLN A 283 20.88 -13.58 -4.72
CA GLN A 283 22.03 -13.38 -3.82
C GLN A 283 23.29 -14.10 -4.31
N ALA A 284 23.17 -15.34 -4.81
CA ALA A 284 24.30 -16.09 -5.38
C ALA A 284 24.89 -15.43 -6.64
N GLN A 285 24.09 -14.62 -7.35
CA GLN A 285 24.50 -13.84 -8.50
C GLN A 285 24.95 -12.41 -8.13
N HIS A 286 25.04 -12.09 -6.83
CA HIS A 286 25.38 -10.76 -6.31
C HIS A 286 24.42 -9.64 -6.76
N VAL A 287 23.18 -9.98 -7.10
CA VAL A 287 22.14 -9.00 -7.41
C VAL A 287 21.81 -8.23 -6.13
N PRO A 288 21.70 -6.89 -6.16
CA PRO A 288 21.54 -6.06 -4.97
C PRO A 288 20.10 -6.08 -4.42
N VAL A 289 19.61 -7.27 -4.02
CA VAL A 289 18.36 -7.42 -3.28
C VAL A 289 18.66 -7.18 -1.80
N MET A 290 18.11 -6.10 -1.25
CA MET A 290 18.44 -5.63 0.11
C MET A 290 17.34 -5.84 1.13
N ALA A 291 16.09 -6.11 0.72
CA ALA A 291 14.96 -6.37 1.60
C ALA A 291 13.90 -7.24 0.92
N ILE A 292 13.06 -7.89 1.74
CA ILE A 292 11.88 -8.66 1.31
C ILE A 292 10.63 -7.92 1.74
N GLY A 293 9.68 -7.77 0.82
CA GLY A 293 8.34 -7.29 1.09
C GLY A 293 7.34 -8.43 1.12
N SER A 294 6.59 -8.53 2.21
CA SER A 294 5.38 -9.35 2.32
C SER A 294 4.17 -8.42 2.33
N GLN A 295 3.31 -8.53 1.32
CA GLN A 295 2.12 -7.67 1.25
C GLN A 295 1.15 -7.92 2.41
N THR A 296 1.00 -9.17 2.85
CA THR A 296 0.18 -9.56 4.01
C THR A 296 -1.28 -9.07 3.89
N HIS A 297 -1.86 -9.27 2.71
CA HIS A 297 -3.30 -9.12 2.46
C HIS A 297 -4.04 -10.36 2.97
N VAL A 298 -4.51 -10.32 4.21
CA VAL A 298 -4.99 -11.49 4.92
C VAL A 298 -6.46 -11.41 5.32
N SER A 299 -6.94 -12.33 6.15
CA SER A 299 -8.30 -12.33 6.70
C SER A 299 -8.29 -12.65 8.20
N VAL A 300 -9.40 -12.38 8.88
CA VAL A 300 -9.56 -12.69 10.30
C VAL A 300 -9.40 -14.17 10.65
N SER A 301 -9.45 -15.05 9.66
CA SER A 301 -9.34 -16.50 9.86
C SER A 301 -7.95 -17.07 9.56
N SER A 302 -7.06 -16.31 8.91
CA SER A 302 -5.71 -16.77 8.53
C SER A 302 -4.86 -15.59 8.04
N PRO A 303 -3.58 -15.50 8.44
CA PRO A 303 -2.89 -16.44 9.34
C PRO A 303 -3.20 -16.20 10.83
N SER A 304 -3.06 -17.24 11.64
CA SER A 304 -2.93 -17.13 13.10
C SER A 304 -1.53 -16.58 13.48
N PHE A 305 -1.35 -16.23 14.76
CA PHE A 305 -0.02 -15.87 15.27
C PHE A 305 1.04 -16.93 14.94
N ALA A 306 0.73 -18.22 15.15
CA ALA A 306 1.69 -19.30 14.93
C ALA A 306 2.02 -19.50 13.44
N GLU A 307 1.07 -19.26 12.55
CA GLU A 307 1.30 -19.32 11.11
C GLU A 307 2.16 -18.16 10.64
N GLU A 308 1.89 -16.93 11.11
CA GLU A 308 2.70 -15.75 10.77
C GLU A 308 4.11 -15.83 11.36
N ASP A 309 4.25 -16.31 12.61
CA ASP A 309 5.54 -16.60 13.25
C ASP A 309 6.40 -17.52 12.36
N LYS A 310 5.76 -18.56 11.80
CA LYS A 310 6.44 -19.48 10.87
C LYS A 310 6.79 -18.80 9.54
N VAL A 311 5.94 -17.94 8.99
CA VAL A 311 6.24 -17.18 7.78
C VAL A 311 7.51 -16.36 7.98
N LEU A 312 7.57 -15.58 9.05
CA LEU A 312 8.70 -14.72 9.37
C LEU A 312 9.97 -15.54 9.64
N THR A 313 9.86 -16.63 10.40
CA THR A 313 10.99 -17.56 10.64
C THR A 313 11.58 -18.11 9.34
N ASP A 314 10.72 -18.52 8.40
CA ASP A 314 11.19 -19.03 7.11
C ASP A 314 11.89 -17.91 6.27
N LEU A 315 11.36 -16.67 6.30
CA LEU A 315 11.93 -15.53 5.58
C LEU A 315 13.25 -15.05 6.19
N GLU A 316 13.43 -15.11 7.50
CA GLU A 316 14.69 -14.77 8.19
C GLU A 316 15.88 -15.60 7.71
N THR A 317 15.64 -16.80 7.16
CA THR A 317 16.71 -17.64 6.56
C THR A 317 17.41 -16.98 5.37
N LEU A 318 16.86 -15.90 4.83
CA LEU A 318 17.44 -15.11 3.76
C LEU A 318 18.45 -14.08 4.27
N GLY A 319 18.49 -13.80 5.58
CA GLY A 319 19.40 -12.83 6.20
C GLY A 319 19.09 -11.37 5.84
N LEU A 320 17.92 -11.07 5.26
CA LEU A 320 17.51 -9.74 4.81
C LEU A 320 16.44 -9.14 5.73
N PRO A 321 16.37 -7.81 5.84
CA PRO A 321 15.24 -7.12 6.44
C PRO A 321 13.92 -7.54 5.78
N ILE A 322 12.88 -7.69 6.62
CA ILE A 322 11.51 -8.01 6.19
C ILE A 322 10.65 -6.76 6.39
N HIS A 323 9.91 -6.38 5.37
CA HIS A 323 8.92 -5.31 5.42
C HIS A 323 7.53 -5.90 5.19
N ILE A 324 6.61 -5.65 6.11
CA ILE A 324 5.19 -5.89 5.90
C ILE A 324 4.66 -4.68 5.13
N THR A 325 4.27 -4.88 3.87
CA THR A 325 4.18 -3.77 2.92
C THR A 325 2.78 -3.26 2.65
N GLU A 326 1.76 -4.12 2.81
CA GLU A 326 0.40 -3.83 2.35
C GLU A 326 -0.65 -4.47 3.28
N LEU A 327 -0.39 -4.40 4.60
CA LEU A 327 -1.22 -5.07 5.60
C LEU A 327 -2.67 -4.59 5.56
N ASP A 328 -3.58 -5.49 5.30
CA ASP A 328 -4.99 -5.38 5.56
C ASP A 328 -5.60 -6.72 5.99
N VAL A 329 -6.60 -6.69 6.86
CA VAL A 329 -7.23 -7.89 7.42
C VAL A 329 -8.71 -7.91 7.09
N ASN A 330 -9.12 -8.65 6.07
CA ASN A 330 -10.51 -8.74 5.65
C ASN A 330 -11.37 -9.46 6.71
N SER A 331 -12.36 -8.75 7.27
CA SER A 331 -13.30 -9.30 8.25
C SER A 331 -14.57 -9.93 7.66
N ALA A 332 -14.82 -9.75 6.35
CA ALA A 332 -15.97 -10.34 5.70
C ALA A 332 -15.78 -11.83 5.38
N GLN A 333 -16.79 -12.64 5.66
CA GLN A 333 -16.82 -14.03 5.20
C GLN A 333 -17.08 -14.04 3.68
N GLY A 334 -16.17 -14.63 2.91
CA GLY A 334 -16.35 -14.84 1.46
C GLY A 334 -15.93 -13.70 0.57
N GLY A 335 -14.94 -12.92 0.96
CA GLY A 335 -14.39 -11.85 0.12
C GLY A 335 -13.84 -12.36 -1.22
N GLN A 336 -14.49 -11.97 -2.33
CA GLN A 336 -13.92 -12.16 -3.67
C GLN A 336 -12.59 -11.42 -3.74
N ARG A 337 -11.54 -12.15 -4.14
CA ARG A 337 -10.28 -11.53 -4.58
C ARG A 337 -10.56 -10.71 -5.84
N SER A 338 -10.62 -9.40 -5.75
CA SER A 338 -10.46 -8.59 -6.95
C SER A 338 -8.96 -8.48 -7.21
N ASN A 339 -8.53 -8.88 -8.40
CA ASN A 339 -7.13 -8.78 -8.82
C ASN A 339 -6.73 -7.35 -9.24
N SER A 340 -7.56 -6.37 -8.95
CA SER A 340 -7.30 -4.97 -9.24
C SER A 340 -7.43 -4.17 -7.97
N GLY A 341 -6.37 -3.48 -7.57
CA GLY A 341 -6.34 -2.57 -6.41
C GLY A 341 -7.21 -1.32 -6.57
N ASP A 342 -8.40 -1.47 -7.15
CA ASP A 342 -9.35 -0.38 -7.32
C ASP A 342 -10.38 -0.36 -6.20
N VAL A 343 -10.44 0.76 -5.53
CA VAL A 343 -11.38 1.05 -4.44
C VAL A 343 -12.80 1.15 -4.99
N ALA A 344 -13.67 0.23 -4.56
CA ALA A 344 -15.12 0.36 -4.71
C ALA A 344 -15.70 0.93 -3.42
N ALA A 345 -16.07 2.20 -3.45
CA ALA A 345 -16.74 2.85 -2.32
C ALA A 345 -18.11 2.24 -2.04
N ASN A 346 -18.25 1.59 -0.88
CA ASN A 346 -19.55 1.44 -0.21
C ASN A 346 -19.32 1.40 1.30
N ALA A 347 -19.58 2.54 1.92
CA ALA A 347 -19.58 2.69 3.37
C ALA A 347 -20.74 1.93 3.99
N ALA A 348 -20.47 0.86 4.71
CA ALA A 348 -21.41 0.29 5.67
C ALA A 348 -21.31 1.11 6.96
N THR A 349 -22.38 1.83 7.27
CA THR A 349 -22.53 2.60 8.51
C THR A 349 -22.62 1.67 9.72
N THR A 350 -21.76 1.92 10.71
CA THR A 350 -21.84 1.27 12.03
C THR A 350 -23.02 1.88 12.81
N GLN A 351 -24.03 1.07 13.14
CA GLN A 351 -25.01 1.46 14.16
C GLN A 351 -24.49 1.11 15.54
N GLY A 352 -24.44 2.12 16.34
CA GLY A 352 -24.39 2.27 17.81
C GLY A 352 -24.04 1.09 18.72
N GLY A 353 -22.94 1.21 19.44
CA GLY A 353 -22.90 0.96 20.89
C GLY A 353 -22.37 -0.38 21.39
N LEU A 354 -22.33 -1.45 20.61
CA LEU A 354 -21.75 -2.75 21.02
C LEU A 354 -20.68 -3.20 20.03
N VAL A 355 -19.52 -3.60 20.55
CA VAL A 355 -18.43 -4.18 19.73
C VAL A 355 -18.96 -5.46 19.09
N SER A 356 -19.04 -5.48 17.76
CA SER A 356 -19.54 -6.65 17.02
C SER A 356 -18.54 -7.83 17.11
N ASP A 357 -19.02 -9.05 16.93
CA ASP A 357 -18.14 -10.23 16.85
C ASP A 357 -17.13 -10.12 15.70
N ALA A 358 -17.45 -9.39 14.63
CA ALA A 358 -16.54 -9.11 13.54
C ALA A 358 -15.39 -8.17 13.99
N ASP A 359 -15.69 -7.14 14.78
CA ASP A 359 -14.69 -6.22 15.32
C ASP A 359 -13.78 -6.91 16.35
N LYS A 360 -14.31 -7.83 17.16
CA LYS A 360 -13.52 -8.66 18.07
C LYS A 360 -12.54 -9.56 17.31
N LYS A 361 -13.02 -10.27 16.28
CA LYS A 361 -12.18 -11.13 15.43
C LYS A 361 -11.11 -10.33 14.71
N LEU A 362 -11.44 -9.12 14.23
CA LEU A 362 -10.48 -8.22 13.61
C LEU A 362 -9.41 -7.78 14.61
N ALA A 363 -9.79 -7.41 15.83
CA ALA A 363 -8.88 -7.03 16.90
C ALA A 363 -7.94 -8.18 17.29
N ASP A 364 -8.45 -9.39 17.42
CA ASP A 364 -7.67 -10.58 17.75
C ASP A 364 -6.67 -10.92 16.64
N ALA A 365 -7.09 -10.82 15.37
CA ALA A 365 -6.22 -11.07 14.22
C ALA A 365 -5.06 -10.05 14.17
N TYR A 366 -5.36 -8.75 14.26
CA TYR A 366 -4.32 -7.72 14.32
C TYR A 366 -3.38 -7.89 15.50
N ALA A 367 -3.91 -8.19 16.69
CA ALA A 367 -3.08 -8.45 17.87
C ALA A 367 -2.17 -9.67 17.65
N GLY A 368 -2.65 -10.71 17.00
CA GLY A 368 -1.86 -11.89 16.61
C GLY A 368 -0.70 -11.53 15.69
N LEU A 369 -0.99 -10.81 14.61
CA LEU A 369 0.00 -10.37 13.62
C LEU A 369 1.07 -9.45 14.26
N PHE A 370 0.66 -8.42 15.00
CA PHE A 370 1.61 -7.50 15.62
C PHE A 370 2.47 -8.16 16.71
N ARG A 371 1.95 -9.17 17.43
CA ARG A 371 2.79 -10.01 18.32
C ARG A 371 3.86 -10.76 17.54
N ALA A 372 3.53 -11.32 16.35
CA ALA A 372 4.50 -11.96 15.50
C ALA A 372 5.55 -10.96 15.00
N PHE A 373 5.12 -9.78 14.53
CA PHE A 373 6.06 -8.74 14.06
C PHE A 373 7.00 -8.27 15.16
N LEU A 374 6.53 -8.08 16.40
CA LEU A 374 7.38 -7.74 17.55
C LEU A 374 8.36 -8.85 17.92
N LYS A 375 7.93 -10.12 17.86
CA LYS A 375 8.82 -11.26 18.11
C LYS A 375 9.98 -11.29 17.12
N HIS A 376 9.75 -10.83 15.90
CA HIS A 376 10.70 -10.80 14.79
C HIS A 376 11.27 -9.40 14.50
N ASP A 377 11.24 -8.46 15.44
CA ASP A 377 11.63 -7.03 15.25
C ASP A 377 13.11 -6.84 14.87
N LYS A 378 13.94 -7.88 15.10
CA LYS A 378 15.31 -7.91 14.58
C LYS A 378 15.34 -7.86 13.05
N TYR A 379 14.35 -8.46 12.37
CA TYR A 379 14.26 -8.51 10.91
C TYR A 379 13.12 -7.65 10.36
N VAL A 380 11.97 -7.60 11.03
CA VAL A 380 10.84 -6.74 10.65
C VAL A 380 11.21 -5.28 10.92
N LYS A 381 11.27 -4.46 9.86
CA LYS A 381 11.69 -3.04 9.94
C LYS A 381 10.63 -2.04 9.57
N VAL A 382 9.60 -2.47 8.86
CA VAL A 382 8.47 -1.64 8.41
C VAL A 382 7.19 -2.47 8.48
N VAL A 383 6.12 -1.89 8.99
CA VAL A 383 4.75 -2.45 8.93
C VAL A 383 3.84 -1.37 8.34
N THR A 384 3.36 -1.56 7.13
CA THR A 384 2.55 -0.60 6.38
C THR A 384 1.12 -1.10 6.24
N LEU A 385 0.14 -0.36 6.72
CA LEU A 385 -1.28 -0.60 6.46
C LEU A 385 -1.64 -0.18 5.02
N TRP A 386 -2.43 -0.98 4.30
CA TRP A 386 -2.80 -0.64 2.93
C TRP A 386 -4.08 0.21 2.88
N GLY A 387 -3.96 1.44 3.38
CA GLY A 387 -4.98 2.46 3.46
C GLY A 387 -5.10 3.09 4.84
N VAL A 388 -5.57 4.33 4.88
CA VAL A 388 -5.67 5.12 6.13
C VAL A 388 -6.85 4.65 6.98
N ASN A 389 -8.00 4.42 6.34
CA ASN A 389 -9.25 4.03 6.98
C ASN A 389 -10.11 3.16 6.05
N ASP A 390 -11.15 2.54 6.59
CA ASP A 390 -12.04 1.66 5.83
C ASP A 390 -12.72 2.36 4.63
N GLY A 391 -12.91 3.68 4.68
CA GLY A 391 -13.59 4.46 3.63
C GLY A 391 -12.76 4.65 2.37
N VAL A 392 -11.44 4.48 2.45
CA VAL A 392 -10.51 4.58 1.32
C VAL A 392 -9.79 3.26 1.02
N SER A 393 -10.20 2.16 1.65
CA SER A 393 -9.63 0.84 1.41
C SER A 393 -10.19 0.21 0.13
N TRP A 394 -9.34 -0.43 -0.67
CA TRP A 394 -9.74 -1.26 -1.80
C TRP A 394 -10.60 -2.47 -1.39
N ARG A 395 -10.56 -2.85 -0.11
CA ARG A 395 -11.36 -3.90 0.53
C ARG A 395 -12.41 -3.34 1.49
N ALA A 396 -12.91 -2.12 1.28
CA ALA A 396 -13.82 -1.40 2.17
C ALA A 396 -15.00 -2.25 2.69
N GLN A 397 -15.57 -3.13 1.87
CA GLN A 397 -16.65 -4.04 2.28
C GLN A 397 -16.26 -4.99 3.42
N GLY A 398 -14.96 -5.31 3.53
CA GLY A 398 -14.39 -6.15 4.58
C GLY A 398 -13.96 -5.39 5.82
N ARG A 399 -14.10 -4.06 5.85
CA ARG A 399 -13.67 -3.18 6.97
C ARG A 399 -12.29 -3.56 7.52
N PRO A 400 -11.23 -3.57 6.66
CA PRO A 400 -10.01 -4.29 6.95
C PRO A 400 -9.00 -3.55 7.81
N LEU A 401 -9.19 -2.25 8.07
CA LEU A 401 -8.19 -1.36 8.65
C LEU A 401 -8.44 -1.05 10.13
N LEU A 402 -7.53 -0.32 10.77
CA LEU A 402 -7.61 0.03 12.20
C LEU A 402 -8.57 1.17 12.49
N PHE A 403 -8.88 1.99 11.48
CA PHE A 403 -9.82 3.11 11.57
C PHE A 403 -11.03 2.88 10.68
N ASP A 404 -12.19 3.32 11.13
CA ASP A 404 -13.42 3.24 10.35
C ASP A 404 -13.48 4.32 9.24
N ALA A 405 -14.54 4.33 8.44
CA ALA A 405 -14.70 5.29 7.34
C ALA A 405 -14.82 6.77 7.77
N ASN A 406 -14.97 7.02 9.07
CA ASN A 406 -15.04 8.35 9.69
C ASN A 406 -13.79 8.68 10.51
N ASP A 407 -12.68 7.95 10.29
CA ASP A 407 -11.41 8.13 10.99
C ASP A 407 -11.45 7.81 12.50
N GLN A 408 -12.49 7.08 12.95
CA GLN A 408 -12.58 6.68 14.35
C GLN A 408 -11.80 5.37 14.57
N PRO A 409 -11.02 5.28 15.69
CA PRO A 409 -10.31 4.07 16.02
C PRO A 409 -11.28 2.91 16.30
N LYS A 410 -10.96 1.75 15.75
CA LYS A 410 -11.70 0.50 15.96
C LYS A 410 -11.06 -0.29 17.12
N PRO A 411 -11.76 -1.29 17.70
CA PRO A 411 -11.15 -2.17 18.71
C PRO A 411 -9.81 -2.80 18.29
N ALA A 412 -9.58 -2.94 16.97
CA ALA A 412 -8.32 -3.42 16.43
C ALA A 412 -7.17 -2.43 16.67
N PHE A 413 -7.41 -1.11 16.62
CA PHE A 413 -6.42 -0.10 16.98
C PHE A 413 -5.97 -0.27 18.44
N ASP A 414 -6.93 -0.33 19.38
CA ASP A 414 -6.61 -0.52 20.80
C ASP A 414 -5.86 -1.85 21.06
N ALA A 415 -6.22 -2.91 20.32
CA ALA A 415 -5.55 -4.19 20.44
C ALA A 415 -4.08 -4.12 19.97
N VAL A 416 -3.79 -3.39 18.89
CA VAL A 416 -2.44 -3.15 18.40
C VAL A 416 -1.62 -2.33 19.39
N ILE A 417 -2.20 -1.25 19.96
CA ILE A 417 -1.52 -0.43 20.98
C ILE A 417 -1.19 -1.29 22.22
N ARG A 418 -2.13 -2.09 22.72
CA ARG A 418 -1.89 -2.97 23.89
C ARG A 418 -0.77 -4.00 23.63
N VAL A 419 -0.65 -4.50 22.41
CA VAL A 419 0.47 -5.40 22.05
C VAL A 419 1.82 -4.69 22.21
N ALA A 420 1.91 -3.42 21.84
CA ALA A 420 3.14 -2.63 21.97
C ALA A 420 3.47 -2.29 23.44
N THR A 421 2.45 -1.93 24.24
CA THR A 421 2.62 -1.48 25.64
C THR A 421 2.70 -2.64 26.64
N GLY A 422 2.35 -3.87 26.23
CA GLY A 422 2.30 -5.03 27.12
C GLY A 422 1.11 -5.03 28.06
N GLU A 423 0.10 -4.18 27.83
CA GLU A 423 -1.08 -4.12 28.67
C GLU A 423 -2.00 -5.35 28.47
N PRO A 424 -2.59 -5.90 29.56
CA PRO A 424 -3.54 -6.99 29.43
C PRO A 424 -4.81 -6.53 28.68
N PRO A 425 -5.57 -7.44 28.04
CA PRO A 425 -6.84 -7.11 27.43
C PRO A 425 -7.79 -6.50 28.45
N LYS A 426 -8.43 -5.36 28.13
CA LYS A 426 -9.52 -4.84 28.96
C LYS A 426 -10.66 -5.87 28.96
N VAL A 427 -10.92 -6.45 30.12
CA VAL A 427 -12.10 -7.32 30.32
C VAL A 427 -13.32 -6.39 30.26
N GLN A 428 -14.11 -6.50 29.19
CA GLN A 428 -15.41 -5.83 29.07
C GLN A 428 -16.51 -6.73 29.62
#